data_140bc0235d50ea26fd0d541c81b33200
#
_entry.id   140bc0235d50ea26fd0d541c81b33200
#
_cell.length_a   1.000
_cell.length_b   1.000
_cell.length_c   1.000
_cell.angle_alpha   90.00
_cell.angle_beta   90.00
_cell.angle_gamma   90.00
#
_symmetry.space_group_name_H-M   'P 1'
#
loop_
_entity.id
_entity.type
_entity.pdbx_description
1 polymer ?
#
loop_
_entity_poly.entity_id
_entity_poly.type
_entity_poly.pdbx_seq_one_letter_code
_entity_poly.pdbx_strand_id
1 'polypeptide(L)'
;MSSPQTLQRDGIALLIPHSGSMCLLSRLVEWDAQRIVCAATSHRDADHPLRTRSGLLSPCAIEYAAQAMALHGALIGAESGTKATPGFLASARGVQLHVLRLDDLPGELHIEATRQAGDAKQILYAFSVSHAGNPVAEGRAAVVLNTPLSA
;
A
#
# COMPACT_ATOMS: atom_id res chain seq x y z
N MET A 1 9.26 20.10 -4.19
CA MET A 1 9.35 18.70 -3.79
C MET A 1 8.95 18.55 -2.33
N SER A 2 7.90 17.83 -2.08
CA SER A 2 7.42 17.65 -0.71
C SER A 2 8.36 16.72 0.05
N SER A 3 8.58 17.03 1.32
CA SER A 3 9.41 16.19 2.19
C SER A 3 8.62 14.95 2.61
N PRO A 4 9.08 13.72 2.29
CA PRO A 4 8.36 12.52 2.68
C PRO A 4 8.27 12.34 4.19
N GLN A 5 9.20 12.91 4.96
CA GLN A 5 9.21 12.78 6.41
C GLN A 5 8.01 13.43 7.08
N THR A 6 7.33 14.34 6.40
CA THR A 6 6.19 15.04 7.00
C THR A 6 4.87 14.32 6.80
N LEU A 7 4.84 13.25 5.98
CA LEU A 7 3.59 12.59 5.66
C LEU A 7 3.33 11.43 6.60
N GLN A 8 2.45 11.66 7.56
CA GLN A 8 1.99 10.69 8.54
C GLN A 8 0.60 10.19 8.16
N ARG A 9 0.01 9.34 8.99
CA ARG A 9 -1.26 8.68 8.71
C ARG A 9 -2.37 9.62 8.25
N ASP A 10 -2.55 10.75 8.94
CA ASP A 10 -3.63 11.68 8.60
C ASP A 10 -3.42 12.30 7.21
N GLY A 11 -2.19 12.61 6.86
CA GLY A 11 -1.87 13.11 5.53
C GLY A 11 -2.04 12.05 4.45
N ILE A 12 -1.69 10.82 4.76
CA ILE A 12 -1.89 9.69 3.84
C ILE A 12 -3.38 9.48 3.58
N ALA A 13 -4.19 9.51 4.63
CA ALA A 13 -5.63 9.28 4.52
C ALA A 13 -6.33 10.33 3.63
N LEU A 14 -5.74 11.51 3.49
CA LEU A 14 -6.27 12.54 2.58
C LEU A 14 -5.97 12.25 1.12
N LEU A 15 -5.00 11.40 0.84
CA LEU A 15 -4.52 11.14 -0.52
C LEU A 15 -5.00 9.81 -1.11
N ILE A 16 -5.39 8.86 -0.26
CA ILE A 16 -5.86 7.56 -0.72
C ILE A 16 -7.36 7.42 -0.47
N PRO A 17 -8.05 6.51 -1.17
CA PRO A 17 -9.50 6.34 -0.99
C PRO A 17 -9.90 5.64 0.31
N HIS A 18 -8.95 5.35 1.18
CA HIS A 18 -9.18 4.68 2.46
C HIS A 18 -9.16 5.72 3.58
N SER A 19 -10.15 5.69 4.47
CA SER A 19 -10.28 6.66 5.55
C SER A 19 -10.56 5.96 6.87
N GLY A 20 -10.35 6.70 7.97
CA GLY A 20 -10.58 6.18 9.31
C GLY A 20 -9.71 4.96 9.59
N SER A 21 -10.30 3.93 10.19
CA SER A 21 -9.59 2.70 10.53
C SER A 21 -9.17 1.88 9.32
N MET A 22 -9.71 2.17 8.12
CA MET A 22 -9.28 1.51 6.89
C MET A 22 -7.99 2.07 6.33
N CYS A 23 -7.48 3.19 6.82
CA CYS A 23 -6.16 3.68 6.47
C CYS A 23 -5.13 2.92 7.31
N LEU A 24 -4.46 1.97 6.69
CA LEU A 24 -3.57 1.04 7.39
C LEU A 24 -2.14 1.54 7.54
N LEU A 25 -1.71 2.45 6.66
CA LEU A 25 -0.34 2.96 6.65
C LEU A 25 -0.15 4.01 7.74
N SER A 26 1.00 3.98 8.41
CA SER A 26 1.32 4.91 9.50
C SER A 26 2.12 6.10 9.03
N ARG A 27 3.06 5.90 8.10
CA ARG A 27 3.90 6.97 7.58
C ARG A 27 4.53 6.61 6.26
N LEU A 28 4.84 7.64 5.49
CA LEU A 28 5.63 7.52 4.27
C LEU A 28 7.12 7.60 4.66
N VAL A 29 7.90 6.63 4.22
CA VAL A 29 9.34 6.61 4.49
C VAL A 29 10.09 7.34 3.38
N GLU A 30 9.89 6.92 2.13
CA GLU A 30 10.50 7.58 0.97
C GLU A 30 9.76 7.17 -0.30
N TRP A 31 9.91 7.96 -1.35
CA TRP A 31 9.33 7.62 -2.64
C TRP A 31 10.04 8.36 -3.77
N ASP A 32 9.94 7.80 -4.96
CA ASP A 32 10.29 8.45 -6.22
C ASP A 32 9.31 7.98 -7.30
N ALA A 33 9.55 8.34 -8.54
CA ALA A 33 8.63 8.00 -9.63
C ALA A 33 8.48 6.48 -9.85
N GLN A 34 9.44 5.68 -9.37
CA GLN A 34 9.45 4.24 -9.58
C GLN A 34 9.09 3.43 -8.35
N ARG A 35 9.22 3.99 -7.16
CA ARG A 35 9.21 3.20 -5.94
C ARG A 35 8.63 4.00 -4.78
N ILE A 36 7.96 3.30 -3.87
CA ILE A 36 7.48 3.88 -2.61
C ILE A 36 7.79 2.92 -1.47
N VAL A 37 8.15 3.48 -0.33
CA VAL A 37 8.34 2.73 0.92
C VAL A 37 7.50 3.40 2.00
N CYS A 38 6.69 2.60 2.66
CA CYS A 38 5.85 3.02 3.78
C CYS A 38 6.12 2.14 4.98
N ALA A 39 5.70 2.62 6.15
CA ALA A 39 5.74 1.85 7.38
C ALA A 39 4.37 1.84 8.02
N ALA A 40 4.07 0.80 8.77
CA ALA A 40 2.78 0.66 9.42
C ALA A 40 2.90 -0.08 10.74
N THR A 41 2.09 0.33 11.72
CA THR A 41 1.98 -0.36 13.00
C THR A 41 0.54 -0.85 13.25
N SER A 42 -0.39 -0.56 12.37
CA SER A 42 -1.80 -0.88 12.53
C SER A 42 -2.08 -2.38 12.66
N HIS A 43 -1.17 -3.23 12.17
CA HIS A 43 -1.31 -4.68 12.29
C HIS A 43 -1.35 -5.15 13.76
N ARG A 44 -0.90 -4.30 14.68
CA ARG A 44 -0.92 -4.56 16.11
C ARG A 44 -2.22 -4.15 16.78
N ASP A 45 -3.08 -3.40 16.10
CA ASP A 45 -4.30 -2.85 16.68
C ASP A 45 -5.33 -3.96 16.92
N ALA A 46 -5.84 -4.02 18.14
CA ALA A 46 -6.85 -5.03 18.51
C ALA A 46 -8.16 -4.82 17.73
N ASP A 47 -8.45 -3.58 17.33
CA ASP A 47 -9.65 -3.21 16.59
C ASP A 47 -9.43 -3.06 15.09
N HIS A 48 -8.38 -3.67 14.57
CA HIS A 48 -8.08 -3.63 13.14
C HIS A 48 -9.29 -4.15 12.33
N PRO A 49 -9.74 -3.42 11.30
CA PRO A 49 -10.98 -3.77 10.59
C PRO A 49 -10.92 -5.12 9.86
N LEU A 50 -9.72 -5.62 9.54
CA LEU A 50 -9.56 -6.90 8.86
C LEU A 50 -9.24 -8.06 9.82
N ARG A 51 -9.20 -7.77 11.11
CA ARG A 51 -8.87 -8.77 12.12
C ARG A 51 -10.04 -9.73 12.33
N THR A 52 -9.73 -11.01 12.45
CA THR A 52 -10.70 -12.07 12.74
C THR A 52 -10.41 -12.66 14.12
N ARG A 53 -11.16 -13.68 14.52
CA ARG A 53 -10.88 -14.43 15.75
C ARG A 53 -9.49 -15.05 15.75
N SER A 54 -9.00 -15.40 14.57
CA SER A 54 -7.66 -15.99 14.41
C SER A 54 -6.56 -14.94 14.38
N GLY A 55 -6.90 -13.67 14.51
CA GLY A 55 -5.97 -12.55 14.42
C GLY A 55 -5.98 -11.90 13.04
N LEU A 56 -4.93 -11.16 12.73
CA LEU A 56 -4.77 -10.55 11.42
C LEU A 56 -3.90 -11.47 10.57
N LEU A 57 -4.52 -12.16 9.63
CA LEU A 57 -3.86 -13.19 8.85
C LEU A 57 -3.00 -12.59 7.73
N SER A 58 -1.97 -13.32 7.33
CA SER A 58 -0.95 -12.82 6.41
C SER A 58 -1.46 -12.34 5.05
N PRO A 59 -2.54 -12.89 4.46
CA PRO A 59 -3.06 -12.33 3.20
C PRO A 59 -3.44 -10.85 3.30
N CYS A 60 -3.73 -10.34 4.49
CA CYS A 60 -4.02 -8.93 4.69
C CYS A 60 -2.83 -8.02 4.36
N ALA A 61 -1.61 -8.57 4.28
CA ALA A 61 -0.44 -7.82 3.84
C ALA A 61 -0.63 -7.25 2.43
N ILE A 62 -1.43 -7.90 1.59
CA ILE A 62 -1.72 -7.43 0.24
C ILE A 62 -2.45 -6.09 0.29
N GLU A 63 -3.35 -5.91 1.27
CA GLU A 63 -4.06 -4.65 1.42
C GLU A 63 -3.10 -3.51 1.80
N TYR A 64 -2.11 -3.78 2.64
CA TYR A 64 -1.07 -2.79 2.95
C TYR A 64 -0.31 -2.38 1.69
N ALA A 65 0.05 -3.35 0.87
CA ALA A 65 0.73 -3.07 -0.39
C ALA A 65 -0.15 -2.27 -1.35
N ALA A 66 -1.43 -2.62 -1.44
CA ALA A 66 -2.37 -1.90 -2.30
C ALA A 66 -2.51 -0.43 -1.89
N GLN A 67 -2.53 -0.15 -0.59
CA GLN A 67 -2.60 1.22 -0.11
C GLN A 67 -1.31 1.99 -0.42
N ALA A 68 -0.16 1.36 -0.33
CA ALA A 68 1.11 1.99 -0.72
C ALA A 68 1.11 2.33 -2.22
N MET A 69 0.58 1.45 -3.05
CA MET A 69 0.47 1.70 -4.49
C MET A 69 -0.49 2.88 -4.78
N ALA A 70 -1.61 2.95 -4.06
CA ALA A 70 -2.56 4.06 -4.20
C ALA A 70 -1.91 5.39 -3.80
N LEU A 71 -1.15 5.39 -2.71
CA LEU A 71 -0.42 6.56 -2.27
C LEU A 71 0.62 6.98 -3.29
N HIS A 72 1.35 6.03 -3.88
CA HIS A 72 2.34 6.29 -4.91
C HIS A 72 1.71 7.03 -6.10
N GLY A 73 0.57 6.54 -6.58
CA GLY A 73 -0.15 7.19 -7.66
C GLY A 73 -0.60 8.61 -7.32
N ALA A 74 -1.07 8.81 -6.09
CA ALA A 74 -1.50 10.13 -5.63
C ALA A 74 -0.34 11.11 -5.54
N LEU A 75 0.82 10.65 -5.05
CA LEU A 75 2.02 11.50 -4.94
C LEU A 75 2.57 11.89 -6.31
N ILE A 76 2.60 10.95 -7.24
CA ILE A 76 3.05 11.24 -8.62
C ILE A 76 2.11 12.26 -9.26
N GLY A 77 0.81 12.08 -9.10
CA GLY A 77 -0.18 13.01 -9.64
C GLY A 77 -0.03 14.41 -9.05
N ALA A 78 0.14 14.51 -7.74
CA ALA A 78 0.31 15.79 -7.06
C ALA A 78 1.56 16.51 -7.53
N GLU A 79 2.66 15.79 -7.71
CA GLU A 79 3.92 16.39 -8.16
C GLU A 79 3.82 16.93 -9.59
N SER A 80 3.08 16.25 -10.45
CA SER A 80 2.89 16.70 -11.83
C SER A 80 1.75 17.72 -12.00
N GLY A 81 1.11 18.10 -10.89
CA GLY A 81 0.01 19.07 -10.93
C GLY A 81 -1.28 18.51 -11.49
N THR A 82 -1.37 17.21 -11.69
CA THR A 82 -2.57 16.57 -12.19
C THR A 82 -3.30 15.86 -11.06
N LYS A 83 -4.62 15.79 -11.19
CA LYS A 83 -5.42 15.04 -10.25
C LYS A 83 -5.19 13.55 -10.51
N ALA A 84 -4.83 12.82 -9.45
CA ALA A 84 -4.60 11.38 -9.59
C ALA A 84 -5.88 10.67 -10.01
N THR A 85 -5.74 9.74 -10.96
CA THR A 85 -6.84 8.87 -11.36
C THR A 85 -6.94 7.76 -10.31
N PRO A 86 -8.10 7.58 -9.66
CA PRO A 86 -8.26 6.48 -8.72
C PRO A 86 -8.00 5.13 -9.37
N GLY A 87 -7.39 4.22 -8.64
CA GLY A 87 -7.09 2.90 -9.12
C GLY A 87 -7.62 1.81 -8.20
N PHE A 88 -7.78 0.62 -8.75
CA PHE A 88 -8.20 -0.56 -8.01
C PHE A 88 -7.17 -1.64 -8.15
N LEU A 89 -6.93 -2.36 -7.07
CA LEU A 89 -6.17 -3.61 -7.15
C LEU A 89 -7.02 -4.63 -7.92
N ALA A 90 -6.61 -4.94 -9.15
CA ALA A 90 -7.35 -5.86 -10.00
C ALA A 90 -6.89 -7.29 -9.82
N SER A 91 -5.60 -7.51 -9.56
CA SER A 91 -5.06 -8.85 -9.35
C SER A 91 -3.77 -8.78 -8.55
N ALA A 92 -3.51 -9.88 -7.84
CA ALA A 92 -2.22 -10.12 -7.21
C ALA A 92 -1.77 -11.50 -7.69
N ARG A 93 -0.50 -11.61 -8.10
CA ARG A 93 0.04 -12.85 -8.69
C ARG A 93 1.37 -13.20 -8.06
N GLY A 94 1.65 -14.50 -8.02
CA GLY A 94 2.91 -15.00 -7.49
C GLY A 94 3.10 -14.60 -6.04
N VAL A 95 2.02 -14.48 -5.29
CA VAL A 95 2.08 -14.06 -3.89
C VAL A 95 2.67 -15.18 -3.05
N GLN A 96 3.70 -14.84 -2.29
CA GLN A 96 4.32 -15.73 -1.33
C GLN A 96 4.11 -15.15 0.06
N LEU A 97 3.56 -15.96 0.95
CA LEU A 97 3.32 -15.58 2.35
C LEU A 97 4.28 -16.37 3.22
N HIS A 98 5.13 -15.66 3.96
CA HIS A 98 6.20 -16.29 4.72
C HIS A 98 5.87 -16.42 6.22
N VAL A 99 4.75 -15.87 6.65
CA VAL A 99 4.25 -15.96 8.02
C VAL A 99 2.76 -16.29 7.97
N LEU A 100 2.21 -16.79 9.07
CA LEU A 100 0.80 -17.12 9.15
C LEU A 100 -0.06 -15.90 9.50
N ARG A 101 0.46 -15.01 10.35
CA ARG A 101 -0.29 -13.87 10.83
C ARG A 101 0.63 -12.67 11.04
N LEU A 102 0.03 -11.48 11.04
CA LEU A 102 0.75 -10.22 11.15
C LEU A 102 0.70 -9.64 12.57
N ASP A 103 -0.37 -9.91 13.31
CA ASP A 103 -0.66 -9.23 14.57
C ASP A 103 0.28 -9.60 15.72
N ASP A 104 1.08 -10.66 15.54
CA ASP A 104 2.09 -11.04 16.53
C ASP A 104 3.50 -10.52 16.19
N LEU A 105 3.66 -9.75 15.11
CA LEU A 105 4.94 -9.17 14.74
C LEU A 105 5.12 -7.83 15.46
N PRO A 106 6.10 -7.68 16.35
CA PRO A 106 6.29 -6.43 17.09
C PRO A 106 6.88 -5.33 16.22
N GLY A 107 6.54 -4.07 16.53
CA GLY A 107 7.09 -2.92 15.81
C GLY A 107 6.41 -2.68 14.48
N GLU A 108 7.18 -2.17 13.53
CA GLU A 108 6.65 -1.75 12.25
C GLU A 108 6.75 -2.82 11.18
N LEU A 109 5.75 -2.83 10.29
CA LEU A 109 5.88 -3.47 8.98
C LEU A 109 6.46 -2.45 8.01
N HIS A 110 7.33 -2.90 7.11
CA HIS A 110 7.83 -2.12 5.99
C HIS A 110 7.16 -2.59 4.72
N ILE A 111 6.57 -1.66 4.00
CA ILE A 111 5.84 -1.93 2.76
C ILE A 111 6.56 -1.22 1.61
N GLU A 112 6.96 -1.99 0.62
CA GLU A 112 7.62 -1.44 -0.56
C GLU A 112 6.85 -1.86 -1.82
N ALA A 113 6.66 -0.92 -2.72
CA ALA A 113 6.08 -1.19 -4.03
C ALA A 113 6.95 -0.53 -5.09
N THR A 114 7.28 -1.28 -6.13
CA THR A 114 8.11 -0.81 -7.23
C THR A 114 7.31 -0.94 -8.52
N ARG A 115 7.16 0.18 -9.21
CA ARG A 115 6.47 0.22 -10.49
C ARG A 115 7.34 -0.43 -11.55
N GLN A 116 6.83 -1.45 -12.22
CA GLN A 116 7.55 -2.19 -13.24
C GLN A 116 7.15 -1.77 -14.65
N ALA A 117 5.87 -1.46 -14.84
CA ALA A 117 5.34 -1.05 -16.13
C ALA A 117 4.01 -0.36 -15.91
N GLY A 118 3.54 0.37 -16.91
CA GLY A 118 2.23 1.00 -16.81
C GLY A 118 1.89 1.80 -18.04
N ASP A 119 0.61 1.99 -18.23
CA ASP A 119 0.05 2.84 -19.28
C ASP A 119 -1.13 3.62 -18.69
N ALA A 120 -1.97 4.20 -19.53
CA ALA A 120 -3.12 4.99 -19.09
C ALA A 120 -4.20 4.14 -18.43
N LYS A 121 -4.17 2.81 -18.59
CA LYS A 121 -5.23 1.92 -18.13
C LYS A 121 -4.84 1.10 -16.91
N GLN A 122 -3.58 0.69 -16.79
CA GLN A 122 -3.13 -0.11 -15.66
C GLN A 122 -1.66 0.11 -15.36
N ILE A 123 -1.31 -0.17 -14.11
CA ILE A 123 0.06 -0.10 -13.62
C ILE A 123 0.40 -1.45 -13.00
N LEU A 124 1.58 -1.96 -13.32
CA LEU A 124 2.10 -3.20 -12.75
C LEU A 124 3.14 -2.87 -11.70
N TYR A 125 2.98 -3.45 -10.52
CA TYR A 125 3.89 -3.28 -9.40
C TYR A 125 4.44 -4.63 -8.95
N ALA A 126 5.67 -4.62 -8.46
CA ALA A 126 6.18 -5.65 -7.57
C ALA A 126 6.08 -5.10 -6.15
N PHE A 127 5.62 -5.90 -5.19
CA PHE A 127 5.52 -5.45 -3.82
C PHE A 127 6.19 -6.42 -2.85
N SER A 128 6.61 -5.89 -1.72
CA SER A 128 7.09 -6.69 -0.61
C SER A 128 6.68 -6.04 0.70
N VAL A 129 6.33 -6.88 1.66
CA VAL A 129 6.10 -6.48 3.04
C VAL A 129 7.11 -7.23 3.87
N SER A 130 7.85 -6.52 4.71
CA SER A 130 8.88 -7.11 5.55
C SER A 130 8.74 -6.65 6.99
N HIS A 131 9.37 -7.41 7.88
CA HIS A 131 9.40 -7.11 9.30
C HIS A 131 10.79 -7.41 9.82
N ALA A 132 11.42 -6.41 10.43
CA ALA A 132 12.76 -6.53 10.99
C ALA A 132 13.75 -7.16 9.98
N GLY A 133 13.63 -6.78 8.71
CA GLY A 133 14.50 -7.27 7.63
C GLY A 133 14.12 -8.63 7.06
N ASN A 134 13.08 -9.28 7.59
CA ASN A 134 12.63 -10.58 7.11
C ASN A 134 11.40 -10.45 6.21
N PRO A 135 11.31 -11.21 5.11
CA PRO A 135 10.13 -11.14 4.25
C PRO A 135 8.89 -11.70 4.96
N VAL A 136 7.79 -10.99 4.82
CA VAL A 136 6.47 -11.36 5.35
C VAL A 136 5.58 -11.79 4.19
N ALA A 137 5.54 -10.99 3.15
CA ALA A 137 4.75 -11.27 1.95
C ALA A 137 5.40 -10.58 0.76
N GLU A 138 5.27 -11.18 -0.42
CA GLU A 138 5.76 -10.57 -1.64
C GLU A 138 4.96 -11.07 -2.82
N GLY A 139 4.96 -10.31 -3.92
CA GLY A 139 4.25 -10.69 -5.11
C GLY A 139 4.23 -9.56 -6.13
N ARG A 140 3.39 -9.75 -7.13
CA ARG A 140 3.14 -8.75 -8.16
C ARG A 140 1.66 -8.40 -8.17
N ALA A 141 1.37 -7.15 -8.54
CA ALA A 141 0.01 -6.65 -8.55
C ALA A 141 -0.25 -5.83 -9.80
N ALA A 142 -1.48 -5.89 -10.27
CA ALA A 142 -1.97 -5.01 -11.33
C ALA A 142 -3.00 -4.05 -10.71
N VAL A 143 -2.78 -2.77 -10.91
CA VAL A 143 -3.71 -1.72 -10.49
C VAL A 143 -4.38 -1.19 -11.76
N VAL A 144 -5.68 -1.32 -11.85
CA VAL A 144 -6.47 -0.82 -12.98
C VAL A 144 -6.93 0.59 -12.63
N LEU A 145 -6.63 1.52 -13.51
CA LEU A 145 -7.01 2.91 -13.29
C LEU A 145 -8.47 3.12 -13.68
N ASN A 146 -9.18 3.89 -12.85
CA ASN A 146 -10.58 4.17 -13.08
C ASN A 146 -10.71 5.08 -14.30
N THR A 147 -11.14 4.49 -15.42
CA THR A 147 -11.52 5.27 -16.59
C THR A 147 -13.02 5.47 -16.56
N PRO A 148 -13.51 6.68 -16.88
CA PRO A 148 -14.95 6.89 -16.96
C PRO A 148 -15.55 5.90 -17.95
N LEU A 149 -16.65 5.24 -17.53
CA LEU A 149 -17.39 4.41 -18.45
C LEU A 149 -17.96 5.33 -19.51
N SER A 150 -17.50 5.17 -20.73
CA SER A 150 -18.13 5.86 -21.84
C SER A 150 -19.52 5.26 -22.04
N ALA A 151 -20.49 6.11 -22.00
CA ALA A 151 -21.87 5.69 -22.24
C ALA A 151 -22.04 5.18 -23.66
#